data_e0e4f85204cfc5464a49f8492e2cea6b
#
_entry.id   e0e4f85204cfc5464a49f8492e2cea6b
#
_cell.length_a   1.000
_cell.length_b   1.000
_cell.length_c   1.000
_cell.angle_alpha   90.00
_cell.angle_beta   90.00
_cell.angle_gamma   90.00
#
_symmetry.space_group_name_H-M   'P 1'
#
loop_
_entity.id
_entity.type
_entity.pdbx_description
1 polymer ?
#
loop_
_entity_poly.entity_id
_entity_poly.type
_entity_poly.pdbx_seq_one_letter_code
_entity_poly.pdbx_strand_id
1 'polypeptide(L)'
;MSFDTLELHPTLLRAVAALGFTAPTPVQGSAIPPARDGRDVLACAATGTGKTAAFMLPILHRLLAGRRRVTRALVLAPTRELAAQIDEHRRALGRYTDLGGTAIFGGVAMEPQQTALRRGVEILVATPGRLLDHLRHPYARLDGVEIVVLDEADRMLDMGFLPDVRRILGALGPARRQTMLFSATLPPAIVTLARDFLRDPVRIDVERAPAPAAGVRHTAYPVAREGKVPLLLDLLRRPEVHNVLAFTRTKHRADRLATALTRGGVAADRIHGNRSQAQRTKALAAFKAGRLRVLVATDIAARGIDVTGLSHVVNFDMPDAPESYIHRTGRTARAEAAGDAVTFVTPEEEMEFRSIERAVRRPIHRIERR
;
A
#
# COMPACT_ATOMS: atom_id res chain seq x y z
N MET A 1 12.18 19.24 -12.76
CA MET A 1 13.17 18.16 -12.85
C MET A 1 12.61 17.13 -13.83
N SER A 2 13.42 16.66 -14.80
CA SER A 2 13.06 15.59 -15.75
C SER A 2 13.64 14.25 -15.27
N PHE A 3 13.06 13.12 -15.69
CA PHE A 3 13.68 11.80 -15.46
C PHE A 3 15.05 11.66 -16.09
N ASP A 4 15.34 12.39 -17.18
CA ASP A 4 16.65 12.38 -17.83
C ASP A 4 17.79 12.89 -16.92
N THR A 5 17.47 13.81 -16.00
CA THR A 5 18.44 14.32 -15.01
C THR A 5 18.77 13.33 -13.89
N LEU A 6 18.07 12.19 -13.82
CA LEU A 6 18.32 11.15 -12.83
C LEU A 6 19.37 10.12 -13.24
N GLU A 7 19.96 10.29 -14.44
CA GLU A 7 21.04 9.45 -15.00
C GLU A 7 20.74 7.95 -14.93
N LEU A 8 19.49 7.58 -15.18
CA LEU A 8 19.06 6.20 -15.25
C LEU A 8 19.49 5.57 -16.59
N HIS A 9 19.63 4.25 -16.63
CA HIS A 9 19.95 3.54 -17.86
C HIS A 9 18.89 3.82 -18.96
N PRO A 10 19.28 3.98 -20.24
CA PRO A 10 18.36 4.36 -21.32
C PRO A 10 17.13 3.45 -21.46
N THR A 11 17.27 2.14 -21.21
CA THR A 11 16.14 1.20 -21.23
C THR A 11 15.08 1.52 -20.17
N LEU A 12 15.50 2.05 -19.01
CA LEU A 12 14.58 2.45 -17.93
C LEU A 12 13.90 3.78 -18.25
N LEU A 13 14.63 4.75 -18.83
CA LEU A 13 14.04 6.01 -19.31
C LEU A 13 12.98 5.73 -20.38
N ARG A 14 13.25 4.80 -21.30
CA ARG A 14 12.27 4.34 -22.29
C ARG A 14 11.02 3.73 -21.63
N ALA A 15 11.18 2.95 -20.55
CA ALA A 15 10.06 2.36 -19.84
C ALA A 15 9.23 3.44 -19.12
N VAL A 16 9.89 4.38 -18.47
CA VAL A 16 9.27 5.54 -17.78
C VAL A 16 8.43 6.36 -18.78
N ALA A 17 8.99 6.69 -19.94
CA ALA A 17 8.27 7.42 -21.00
C ALA A 17 7.08 6.62 -21.55
N ALA A 18 7.23 5.30 -21.77
CA ALA A 18 6.15 4.43 -22.25
C ALA A 18 5.00 4.26 -21.22
N LEU A 19 5.25 4.53 -19.92
CA LEU A 19 4.26 4.55 -18.86
C LEU A 19 3.61 5.93 -18.70
N GLY A 20 3.97 6.93 -19.49
CA GLY A 20 3.42 8.28 -19.42
C GLY A 20 3.94 9.11 -18.25
N PHE A 21 5.05 8.74 -17.64
CA PHE A 21 5.65 9.51 -16.55
C PHE A 21 6.39 10.73 -17.14
N THR A 22 5.85 11.91 -16.94
CA THR A 22 6.36 13.17 -17.50
C THR A 22 7.43 13.81 -16.62
N ALA A 23 7.29 13.70 -15.31
CA ALA A 23 8.23 14.27 -14.33
C ALA A 23 8.31 13.40 -13.07
N PRO A 24 9.49 13.32 -12.42
CA PRO A 24 9.61 12.62 -11.15
C PRO A 24 8.84 13.36 -10.04
N THR A 25 8.17 12.59 -9.20
CA THR A 25 7.58 13.12 -7.97
C THR A 25 8.68 13.56 -6.99
N PRO A 26 8.36 14.38 -5.96
CA PRO A 26 9.35 14.82 -4.98
C PRO A 26 10.14 13.66 -4.34
N VAL A 27 9.46 12.56 -3.95
CA VAL A 27 10.16 11.39 -3.37
C VAL A 27 11.05 10.69 -4.41
N GLN A 28 10.65 10.64 -5.68
CA GLN A 28 11.47 10.05 -6.74
C GLN A 28 12.71 10.89 -7.01
N GLY A 29 12.55 12.20 -7.16
CA GLY A 29 13.66 13.12 -7.40
C GLY A 29 14.71 13.09 -6.29
N SER A 30 14.28 12.93 -5.03
CA SER A 30 15.17 12.90 -3.87
C SER A 30 15.78 11.52 -3.59
N ALA A 31 15.03 10.42 -3.86
CA ALA A 31 15.48 9.07 -3.49
C ALA A 31 16.26 8.35 -4.59
N ILE A 32 15.92 8.57 -5.87
CA ILE A 32 16.55 7.85 -6.98
C ILE A 32 18.04 8.09 -7.05
N PRO A 33 18.57 9.34 -6.99
CA PRO A 33 20.02 9.57 -7.11
C PRO A 33 20.83 8.85 -6.03
N PRO A 34 20.60 9.06 -4.73
CA PRO A 34 21.38 8.37 -3.70
C PRO A 34 21.19 6.85 -3.73
N ALA A 35 19.99 6.35 -4.05
CA ALA A 35 19.74 4.92 -4.15
C ALA A 35 20.47 4.29 -5.35
N ARG A 36 20.55 4.97 -6.48
CA ARG A 36 21.35 4.58 -7.66
C ARG A 36 22.83 4.47 -7.30
N ASP A 37 23.33 5.43 -6.56
CA ASP A 37 24.72 5.49 -6.12
C ASP A 37 25.05 4.50 -4.98
N GLY A 38 24.10 3.67 -4.57
CA GLY A 38 24.29 2.61 -3.59
C GLY A 38 24.25 3.05 -2.12
N ARG A 39 23.80 4.28 -1.84
CA ARG A 39 23.62 4.76 -0.47
C ARG A 39 22.33 4.20 0.13
N ASP A 40 22.34 4.01 1.44
CA ASP A 40 21.13 3.69 2.18
C ASP A 40 20.16 4.89 2.18
N VAL A 41 18.86 4.60 2.20
CA VAL A 41 17.82 5.63 2.15
C VAL A 41 16.78 5.38 3.25
N LEU A 42 16.48 6.41 4.01
CA LEU A 42 15.36 6.46 4.94
C LEU A 42 14.34 7.51 4.43
N ALA A 43 13.27 7.06 3.80
CA ALA A 43 12.28 7.94 3.22
C ALA A 43 10.96 7.94 4.01
N CYS A 44 10.58 9.12 4.51
CA CYS A 44 9.28 9.38 5.08
C CYS A 44 8.38 10.03 4.02
N ALA A 45 7.46 9.26 3.45
CA ALA A 45 6.57 9.73 2.38
C ALA A 45 5.23 8.99 2.41
N ALA A 46 4.13 9.71 2.17
CA ALA A 46 2.77 9.16 2.18
C ALA A 46 2.57 8.10 1.09
N THR A 47 1.54 7.25 1.25
CA THR A 47 1.12 6.30 0.22
C THR A 47 0.67 7.08 -1.03
N GLY A 48 1.05 6.59 -2.21
CA GLY A 48 0.66 7.20 -3.50
C GLY A 48 1.55 8.34 -3.98
N THR A 49 2.65 8.65 -3.30
CA THR A 49 3.64 9.65 -3.73
C THR A 49 4.62 9.12 -4.79
N GLY A 50 4.49 7.85 -5.20
CA GLY A 50 5.38 7.26 -6.20
C GLY A 50 6.59 6.51 -5.62
N LYS A 51 6.55 6.11 -4.33
CA LYS A 51 7.63 5.37 -3.64
C LYS A 51 8.10 4.13 -4.42
N THR A 52 7.17 3.38 -5.00
CA THR A 52 7.52 2.14 -5.74
C THR A 52 8.51 2.41 -6.86
N ALA A 53 8.31 3.43 -7.68
CA ALA A 53 9.27 3.80 -8.71
C ALA A 53 10.55 4.40 -8.11
N ALA A 54 10.46 5.09 -6.96
CA ALA A 54 11.60 5.68 -6.27
C ALA A 54 12.65 4.64 -5.83
N PHE A 55 12.24 3.43 -5.42
CA PHE A 55 13.18 2.35 -5.13
C PHE A 55 13.37 1.37 -6.28
N MET A 56 12.36 1.11 -7.10
CA MET A 56 12.45 0.10 -8.15
C MET A 56 13.35 0.54 -9.31
N LEU A 57 13.33 1.81 -9.72
CA LEU A 57 14.20 2.32 -10.78
C LEU A 57 15.69 2.19 -10.43
N PRO A 58 16.18 2.61 -9.25
CA PRO A 58 17.58 2.38 -8.88
C PRO A 58 17.92 0.91 -8.71
N ILE A 59 17.02 0.05 -8.22
CA ILE A 59 17.23 -1.40 -8.18
C ILE A 59 17.47 -1.92 -9.59
N LEU A 60 16.54 -1.66 -10.52
CA LEU A 60 16.67 -2.10 -11.90
C LEU A 60 17.96 -1.57 -12.53
N HIS A 61 18.30 -0.29 -12.35
CA HIS A 61 19.52 0.32 -12.86
C HIS A 61 20.78 -0.44 -12.40
N ARG A 62 20.90 -0.69 -11.10
CA ARG A 62 22.08 -1.35 -10.54
C ARG A 62 22.17 -2.83 -10.91
N LEU A 63 21.05 -3.51 -11.10
CA LEU A 63 21.03 -4.92 -11.44
C LEU A 63 21.24 -5.22 -12.92
N LEU A 64 21.19 -4.21 -13.81
CA LEU A 64 21.50 -4.40 -15.22
C LEU A 64 22.89 -4.96 -15.44
N ALA A 65 23.84 -4.58 -14.60
CA ALA A 65 25.15 -5.23 -14.53
C ALA A 65 25.15 -6.39 -13.55
N GLY A 66 25.98 -7.40 -13.79
CA GLY A 66 26.24 -8.47 -12.84
C GLY A 66 25.48 -9.77 -13.11
N ARG A 67 25.43 -10.63 -12.09
CA ARG A 67 24.94 -12.03 -12.20
C ARG A 67 23.46 -12.11 -12.51
N ARG A 68 23.08 -13.12 -13.28
CA ARG A 68 21.68 -13.49 -13.54
C ARG A 68 21.28 -14.74 -12.79
N ARG A 69 19.99 -14.95 -12.62
CA ARG A 69 19.39 -16.12 -11.94
C ARG A 69 19.84 -16.29 -10.48
N VAL A 70 20.16 -15.18 -9.84
CA VAL A 70 20.48 -15.10 -8.41
C VAL A 70 19.65 -13.97 -7.81
N THR A 71 19.05 -14.18 -6.66
CA THR A 71 18.30 -13.10 -5.98
C THR A 71 19.29 -12.07 -5.43
N ARG A 72 19.24 -10.88 -6.02
CA ARG A 72 20.13 -9.75 -5.72
C ARG A 72 19.40 -8.58 -5.06
N ALA A 73 18.08 -8.47 -5.27
CA ALA A 73 17.26 -7.50 -4.56
C ALA A 73 16.08 -8.20 -3.87
N LEU A 74 15.83 -7.80 -2.64
CA LEU A 74 14.69 -8.22 -1.81
C LEU A 74 13.86 -7.01 -1.43
N VAL A 75 12.57 -7.03 -1.75
CA VAL A 75 11.60 -6.02 -1.32
C VAL A 75 10.61 -6.67 -0.36
N LEU A 76 10.55 -6.21 0.87
CA LEU A 76 9.56 -6.65 1.86
C LEU A 76 8.38 -5.69 1.87
N ALA A 77 7.18 -6.26 1.79
CA ALA A 77 5.91 -5.54 1.79
C ALA A 77 4.94 -6.16 2.81
N PRO A 78 4.11 -5.36 3.52
CA PRO A 78 3.23 -5.85 4.59
C PRO A 78 2.09 -6.72 4.08
N THR A 79 1.62 -6.52 2.85
CA THR A 79 0.42 -7.19 2.35
C THR A 79 0.67 -7.88 1.01
N ARG A 80 -0.14 -8.91 0.74
CA ARG A 80 -0.11 -9.68 -0.53
C ARG A 80 -0.40 -8.80 -1.74
N GLU A 81 -1.36 -7.90 -1.57
CA GLU A 81 -1.80 -6.98 -2.59
C GLU A 81 -0.67 -6.01 -2.96
N LEU A 82 0.00 -5.43 -1.96
CA LEU A 82 1.13 -4.54 -2.20
C LEU A 82 2.31 -5.29 -2.84
N ALA A 83 2.61 -6.50 -2.37
CA ALA A 83 3.66 -7.32 -2.99
C ALA A 83 3.36 -7.63 -4.47
N ALA A 84 2.12 -7.95 -4.80
CA ALA A 84 1.69 -8.17 -6.19
C ALA A 84 1.79 -6.89 -7.03
N GLN A 85 1.39 -5.74 -6.49
CA GLN A 85 1.48 -4.44 -7.16
C GLN A 85 2.93 -4.00 -7.40
N ILE A 86 3.80 -4.21 -6.41
CA ILE A 86 5.23 -3.91 -6.57
C ILE A 86 5.83 -4.77 -7.70
N ASP A 87 5.47 -6.05 -7.79
CA ASP A 87 5.93 -6.92 -8.87
C ASP A 87 5.34 -6.53 -10.24
N GLU A 88 4.10 -6.06 -10.29
CA GLU A 88 3.51 -5.49 -11.51
C GLU A 88 4.27 -4.24 -11.96
N HIS A 89 4.55 -3.30 -11.04
CA HIS A 89 5.36 -2.12 -11.33
C HIS A 89 6.79 -2.49 -11.75
N ARG A 90 7.40 -3.51 -11.11
CA ARG A 90 8.70 -4.04 -11.54
C ARG A 90 8.67 -4.49 -13.00
N ARG A 91 7.66 -5.26 -13.40
CA ARG A 91 7.50 -5.72 -14.79
C ARG A 91 7.32 -4.55 -15.75
N ALA A 92 6.51 -3.57 -15.38
CA ALA A 92 6.24 -2.41 -16.21
C ALA A 92 7.50 -1.53 -16.39
N LEU A 93 8.22 -1.23 -15.30
CA LEU A 93 9.45 -0.43 -15.33
C LEU A 93 10.64 -1.18 -15.93
N GLY A 94 10.70 -2.50 -15.74
CA GLY A 94 11.76 -3.37 -16.28
C GLY A 94 11.47 -3.97 -17.67
N ARG A 95 10.41 -3.56 -18.35
CA ARG A 95 9.91 -4.20 -19.59
C ARG A 95 10.89 -4.24 -20.76
N TYR A 96 11.90 -3.39 -20.75
CA TYR A 96 12.97 -3.36 -21.75
C TYR A 96 14.31 -3.89 -21.23
N THR A 97 14.26 -4.67 -20.15
CA THR A 97 15.41 -5.35 -19.53
C THR A 97 15.18 -6.86 -19.51
N ASP A 98 16.24 -7.62 -19.28
CA ASP A 98 16.21 -9.08 -19.09
C ASP A 98 16.12 -9.48 -17.60
N LEU A 99 15.85 -8.52 -16.71
CA LEU A 99 15.78 -8.75 -15.26
C LEU A 99 14.48 -9.46 -14.86
N GLY A 100 14.64 -10.68 -14.34
CA GLY A 100 13.54 -11.48 -13.79
C GLY A 100 13.17 -11.10 -12.37
N GLY A 101 11.93 -11.38 -12.00
CA GLY A 101 11.47 -11.21 -10.63
C GLY A 101 10.17 -11.91 -10.36
N THR A 102 9.86 -12.11 -9.09
CA THR A 102 8.62 -12.75 -8.64
C THR A 102 8.14 -12.17 -7.32
N ALA A 103 6.83 -12.26 -7.10
CA ALA A 103 6.22 -11.96 -5.80
C ALA A 103 5.94 -13.24 -5.02
N ILE A 104 6.28 -13.24 -3.73
CA ILE A 104 6.06 -14.33 -2.78
C ILE A 104 5.15 -13.85 -1.65
N PHE A 105 3.97 -14.48 -1.53
CA PHE A 105 3.01 -14.15 -0.48
C PHE A 105 2.12 -15.35 -0.14
N GLY A 106 1.54 -15.34 1.05
CA GLY A 106 0.67 -16.40 1.54
C GLY A 106 -0.71 -16.44 0.85
N GLY A 107 -1.48 -17.51 1.09
CA GLY A 107 -2.86 -17.66 0.61
C GLY A 107 -2.98 -18.08 -0.86
N VAL A 108 -1.89 -18.45 -1.48
CA VAL A 108 -1.80 -19.08 -2.79
C VAL A 108 -0.90 -20.30 -2.71
N ALA A 109 -0.95 -21.19 -3.72
CA ALA A 109 -0.11 -22.37 -3.79
C ALA A 109 1.39 -22.04 -3.67
N MET A 110 2.13 -22.93 -3.04
CA MET A 110 3.56 -22.74 -2.76
C MET A 110 4.44 -23.13 -3.95
N GLU A 111 4.01 -24.12 -4.72
CA GLU A 111 4.78 -24.74 -5.81
C GLU A 111 5.21 -23.76 -6.92
N PRO A 112 4.34 -22.83 -7.41
CA PRO A 112 4.77 -21.86 -8.41
C PRO A 112 5.86 -20.92 -7.88
N GLN A 113 5.76 -20.53 -6.60
CA GLN A 113 6.74 -19.67 -5.93
C GLN A 113 8.07 -20.45 -5.73
N GLN A 114 8.00 -21.69 -5.32
CA GLN A 114 9.15 -22.59 -5.20
C GLN A 114 9.86 -22.77 -6.54
N THR A 115 9.10 -22.99 -7.62
CA THR A 115 9.65 -23.12 -8.98
C THR A 115 10.39 -21.85 -9.40
N ALA A 116 9.84 -20.68 -9.13
CA ALA A 116 10.49 -19.39 -9.43
C ALA A 116 11.80 -19.22 -8.64
N LEU A 117 11.80 -19.56 -7.34
CA LEU A 117 13.00 -19.49 -6.50
C LEU A 117 14.09 -20.48 -6.97
N ARG A 118 13.73 -21.69 -7.36
CA ARG A 118 14.68 -22.68 -7.90
C ARG A 118 15.31 -22.27 -9.23
N ARG A 119 14.52 -21.62 -10.10
CA ARG A 119 15.04 -21.08 -11.38
C ARG A 119 15.98 -19.90 -11.18
N GLY A 120 15.87 -19.26 -10.03
CA GLY A 120 16.54 -17.99 -9.73
C GLY A 120 15.87 -16.80 -10.40
N VAL A 121 15.70 -15.75 -9.64
CA VAL A 121 15.18 -14.44 -10.09
C VAL A 121 16.04 -13.36 -9.45
N GLU A 122 16.26 -12.25 -10.16
CA GLU A 122 17.10 -11.17 -9.65
C GLU A 122 16.40 -10.35 -8.58
N ILE A 123 15.07 -10.20 -8.69
CA ILE A 123 14.27 -9.36 -7.79
C ILE A 123 13.18 -10.20 -7.15
N LEU A 124 13.20 -10.24 -5.83
CA LEU A 124 12.22 -10.92 -5.01
C LEU A 124 11.39 -9.89 -4.24
N VAL A 125 10.08 -9.90 -4.45
CA VAL A 125 9.13 -9.11 -3.66
C VAL A 125 8.40 -10.07 -2.72
N ALA A 126 8.37 -9.82 -1.42
CA ALA A 126 7.83 -10.81 -0.49
C ALA A 126 7.04 -10.20 0.68
N THR A 127 6.03 -10.94 1.15
CA THR A 127 5.50 -10.73 2.49
C THR A 127 6.32 -11.53 3.51
N PRO A 128 6.63 -10.97 4.70
CA PRO A 128 7.57 -11.56 5.64
C PRO A 128 7.28 -13.04 6.00
N GLY A 129 6.06 -13.35 6.41
CA GLY A 129 5.71 -14.72 6.84
C GLY A 129 5.93 -15.77 5.75
N ARG A 130 5.47 -15.52 4.50
CA ARG A 130 5.64 -16.49 3.40
C ARG A 130 7.12 -16.62 2.98
N LEU A 131 7.89 -15.56 3.06
CA LEU A 131 9.33 -15.65 2.81
C LEU A 131 10.01 -16.53 3.85
N LEU A 132 9.68 -16.38 5.14
CA LEU A 132 10.20 -17.25 6.19
C LEU A 132 9.80 -18.72 6.00
N ASP A 133 8.59 -19.01 5.51
CA ASP A 133 8.21 -20.38 5.16
C ASP A 133 9.12 -20.98 4.08
N HIS A 134 9.43 -20.23 3.02
CA HIS A 134 10.34 -20.67 1.98
C HIS A 134 11.79 -20.81 2.48
N LEU A 135 12.26 -19.90 3.37
CA LEU A 135 13.62 -19.93 3.90
C LEU A 135 13.93 -21.16 4.79
N ARG A 136 12.91 -21.91 5.20
CA ARG A 136 13.09 -23.22 5.87
C ARG A 136 13.60 -24.31 4.92
N HIS A 137 13.63 -24.02 3.61
CA HIS A 137 13.99 -24.99 2.59
C HIS A 137 15.26 -24.55 1.84
N PRO A 138 16.15 -25.48 1.47
CA PRO A 138 17.45 -25.17 0.86
C PRO A 138 17.39 -24.55 -0.52
N TYR A 139 16.23 -24.56 -1.19
CA TYR A 139 16.08 -23.91 -2.48
C TYR A 139 15.88 -22.37 -2.37
N ALA A 140 15.52 -21.85 -1.22
CA ALA A 140 15.34 -20.42 -1.01
C ALA A 140 16.64 -19.83 -0.45
N ARG A 141 17.45 -19.27 -1.34
CA ARG A 141 18.74 -18.70 -0.99
C ARG A 141 18.73 -17.17 -1.15
N LEU A 142 19.22 -16.47 -0.14
CA LEU A 142 19.32 -15.02 -0.10
C LEU A 142 20.76 -14.51 0.07
N ASP A 143 21.72 -15.40 -0.03
CA ASP A 143 23.16 -15.11 0.09
C ASP A 143 23.69 -14.16 -1.00
N GLY A 144 22.97 -14.05 -2.11
CA GLY A 144 23.29 -13.10 -3.19
C GLY A 144 22.64 -11.73 -3.07
N VAL A 145 21.88 -11.45 -2.01
CA VAL A 145 21.15 -10.19 -1.87
C VAL A 145 22.08 -9.01 -1.60
N GLU A 146 22.09 -8.05 -2.51
CA GLU A 146 22.89 -6.82 -2.48
C GLU A 146 22.06 -5.60 -2.07
N ILE A 147 20.73 -5.65 -2.30
CA ILE A 147 19.81 -4.55 -2.05
C ILE A 147 18.59 -5.07 -1.29
N VAL A 148 18.22 -4.39 -0.20
CA VAL A 148 17.01 -4.66 0.56
C VAL A 148 16.14 -3.41 0.61
N VAL A 149 14.83 -3.59 0.41
CA VAL A 149 13.83 -2.54 0.61
C VAL A 149 12.80 -2.99 1.63
N LEU A 150 12.50 -2.13 2.58
CA LEU A 150 11.35 -2.25 3.48
C LEU A 150 10.32 -1.21 3.05
N ASP A 151 9.24 -1.64 2.40
CA ASP A 151 8.17 -0.72 1.99
C ASP A 151 6.98 -0.78 2.95
N GLU A 152 6.43 0.38 3.28
CA GLU A 152 5.39 0.57 4.30
C GLU A 152 5.79 -0.06 5.67
N ALA A 153 6.98 0.32 6.17
CA ALA A 153 7.54 -0.26 7.39
C ALA A 153 6.67 -0.03 8.64
N ASP A 154 6.05 1.14 8.77
CA ASP A 154 5.06 1.44 9.82
C ASP A 154 3.89 0.47 9.78
N ARG A 155 3.43 0.10 8.61
CA ARG A 155 2.37 -0.88 8.46
C ARG A 155 2.82 -2.30 8.82
N MET A 156 4.08 -2.65 8.54
CA MET A 156 4.65 -3.93 9.03
C MET A 156 4.70 -3.96 10.55
N LEU A 157 4.95 -2.82 11.20
CA LEU A 157 4.86 -2.68 12.66
C LEU A 157 3.43 -2.93 13.15
N ASP A 158 2.44 -2.22 12.58
CA ASP A 158 1.01 -2.36 12.95
C ASP A 158 0.49 -3.80 12.82
N MET A 159 1.02 -4.55 11.87
CA MET A 159 0.65 -5.95 11.63
C MET A 159 1.47 -6.95 12.45
N GLY A 160 2.39 -6.48 13.29
CA GLY A 160 3.23 -7.34 14.14
C GLY A 160 4.34 -8.08 13.40
N PHE A 161 4.73 -7.65 12.20
CA PHE A 161 5.75 -8.32 11.38
C PHE A 161 7.19 -7.91 11.69
N LEU A 162 7.44 -6.96 12.59
CA LEU A 162 8.82 -6.54 12.89
C LEU A 162 9.74 -7.69 13.35
N PRO A 163 9.30 -8.65 14.18
CA PRO A 163 10.13 -9.82 14.53
C PRO A 163 10.52 -10.64 13.29
N ASP A 164 9.58 -10.84 12.36
CA ASP A 164 9.82 -11.59 11.13
C ASP A 164 10.78 -10.84 10.19
N VAL A 165 10.60 -9.52 10.07
CA VAL A 165 11.50 -8.65 9.30
C VAL A 165 12.91 -8.73 9.87
N ARG A 166 13.10 -8.62 11.19
CA ARG A 166 14.41 -8.75 11.83
C ARG A 166 15.06 -10.12 11.58
N ARG A 167 14.28 -11.20 11.63
CA ARG A 167 14.76 -12.57 11.31
C ARG A 167 15.22 -12.66 9.87
N ILE A 168 14.47 -12.12 8.91
CA ILE A 168 14.85 -12.12 7.50
C ILE A 168 16.14 -11.32 7.29
N LEU A 169 16.21 -10.09 7.83
CA LEU A 169 17.40 -9.24 7.70
C LEU A 169 18.65 -9.87 8.34
N GLY A 170 18.49 -10.55 9.48
CA GLY A 170 19.57 -11.34 10.13
C GLY A 170 20.02 -12.52 9.30
N ALA A 171 19.12 -13.20 8.58
CA ALA A 171 19.43 -14.34 7.71
C ALA A 171 20.19 -13.96 6.43
N LEU A 172 20.24 -12.69 6.05
CA LEU A 172 20.95 -12.24 4.85
C LEU A 172 22.50 -12.26 4.99
N GLY A 173 23.03 -12.61 6.16
CA GLY A 173 24.45 -12.69 6.40
C GLY A 173 25.16 -11.32 6.55
N PRO A 174 26.49 -11.31 6.76
CA PRO A 174 27.25 -10.11 7.11
C PRO A 174 27.66 -9.26 5.89
N ALA A 175 27.39 -9.69 4.66
CA ALA A 175 27.80 -8.98 3.45
C ALA A 175 27.27 -7.53 3.43
N ARG A 176 28.10 -6.61 2.95
CA ARG A 176 27.68 -5.21 2.78
C ARG A 176 26.57 -5.15 1.73
N ARG A 177 25.42 -4.64 2.14
CA ARG A 177 24.25 -4.43 1.26
C ARG A 177 23.73 -3.00 1.40
N GLN A 178 23.04 -2.53 0.39
CA GLN A 178 22.26 -1.32 0.48
C GLN A 178 20.91 -1.64 1.13
N THR A 179 20.48 -0.81 2.08
CA THR A 179 19.16 -0.91 2.70
C THR A 179 18.36 0.37 2.48
N MET A 180 17.14 0.23 1.99
CA MET A 180 16.21 1.34 1.80
C MET A 180 14.95 1.10 2.63
N LEU A 181 14.56 2.07 3.44
CA LEU A 181 13.34 2.00 4.25
C LEU A 181 12.38 3.12 3.83
N PHE A 182 11.19 2.73 3.42
CA PHE A 182 10.10 3.63 3.06
C PHE A 182 8.95 3.46 4.05
N SER A 183 8.50 4.55 4.63
CA SER A 183 7.41 4.56 5.61
C SER A 183 6.58 5.83 5.48
N ALA A 184 5.33 5.80 5.85
CA ALA A 184 4.51 7.01 5.94
C ALA A 184 4.71 7.73 7.29
N THR A 185 5.10 6.98 8.32
CA THR A 185 5.38 7.48 9.67
C THR A 185 6.66 6.86 10.21
N LEU A 186 7.31 7.55 11.14
CA LEU A 186 8.53 7.07 11.80
C LEU A 186 8.32 6.95 13.33
N PRO A 187 7.48 6.01 13.81
CA PRO A 187 7.36 5.75 15.24
C PRO A 187 8.67 5.21 15.81
N PRO A 188 8.90 5.28 17.13
CA PRO A 188 10.17 4.89 17.76
C PRO A 188 10.68 3.50 17.36
N ALA A 189 9.78 2.53 17.19
CA ALA A 189 10.16 1.18 16.77
C ALA A 189 10.74 1.13 15.34
N ILE A 190 10.22 1.95 14.42
CA ILE A 190 10.74 2.06 13.05
C ILE A 190 12.06 2.83 13.02
N VAL A 191 12.19 3.88 13.83
CA VAL A 191 13.48 4.59 13.99
C VAL A 191 14.56 3.63 14.53
N THR A 192 14.22 2.79 15.51
CA THR A 192 15.12 1.75 16.03
C THR A 192 15.49 0.74 14.92
N LEU A 193 14.51 0.25 14.15
CA LEU A 193 14.77 -0.66 13.02
C LEU A 193 15.70 -0.02 11.98
N ALA A 194 15.47 1.26 11.65
CA ALA A 194 16.32 2.00 10.72
C ALA A 194 17.75 2.10 11.24
N ARG A 195 17.94 2.47 12.52
CA ARG A 195 19.27 2.55 13.16
C ARG A 195 20.01 1.20 13.17
N ASP A 196 19.29 0.08 13.34
CA ASP A 196 19.89 -1.24 13.43
C ASP A 196 20.35 -1.76 12.06
N PHE A 197 19.69 -1.37 10.96
CA PHE A 197 19.87 -1.99 9.64
C PHE A 197 20.30 -1.03 8.52
N LEU A 198 20.23 0.29 8.70
CA LEU A 198 20.72 1.29 7.75
C LEU A 198 22.05 1.85 8.21
N ARG A 199 22.92 2.19 7.25
CA ARG A 199 24.26 2.78 7.49
C ARG A 199 24.34 4.15 6.85
N ASP A 200 24.50 5.18 7.65
CA ASP A 200 24.54 6.59 7.20
C ASP A 200 23.51 6.89 6.10
N PRO A 201 22.22 6.65 6.36
CA PRO A 201 21.20 6.77 5.32
C PRO A 201 20.98 8.22 4.93
N VAL A 202 20.75 8.43 3.64
CA VAL A 202 20.16 9.69 3.17
C VAL A 202 18.73 9.77 3.67
N ARG A 203 18.46 10.71 4.54
CA ARG A 203 17.12 10.95 5.06
C ARG A 203 16.34 11.84 4.10
N ILE A 204 15.15 11.37 3.72
CA ILE A 204 14.25 12.05 2.80
C ILE A 204 12.92 12.20 3.52
N ASP A 205 12.63 13.41 3.92
CA ASP A 205 11.34 13.78 4.48
C ASP A 205 10.58 14.54 3.37
N VAL A 206 9.73 13.82 2.63
CA VAL A 206 8.78 14.50 1.76
C VAL A 206 7.70 15.04 2.68
N GLU A 207 7.67 16.37 2.78
CA GLU A 207 6.70 17.06 3.63
C GLU A 207 5.32 16.41 3.47
N ARG A 208 4.80 15.92 4.56
CA ARG A 208 3.38 15.70 4.67
C ARG A 208 2.75 17.05 4.37
N ALA A 209 1.94 17.13 3.34
CA ALA A 209 0.85 18.07 3.44
C ALA A 209 0.17 17.74 4.78
N PRO A 210 0.24 18.59 5.82
CA PRO A 210 -0.28 18.28 7.15
C PRO A 210 -1.81 18.37 7.20
N ALA A 211 -2.42 18.20 6.05
CA ALA A 211 -3.87 18.23 5.87
C ALA A 211 -4.32 16.90 5.24
N PRO A 212 -5.50 16.40 5.60
CA PRO A 212 -6.24 15.48 4.76
C PRO A 212 -6.14 15.98 3.33
N ALA A 213 -5.93 15.09 2.35
CA ALA A 213 -5.63 15.46 0.97
C ALA A 213 -6.45 16.70 0.57
N ALA A 214 -5.77 17.76 0.12
CA ALA A 214 -6.44 18.97 -0.30
C ALA A 214 -7.50 18.55 -1.32
N GLY A 215 -8.80 18.89 -1.06
CA GLY A 215 -9.90 18.45 -1.90
C GLY A 215 -10.81 17.35 -1.32
N VAL A 216 -10.51 16.78 -0.14
CA VAL A 216 -11.46 15.88 0.54
C VAL A 216 -12.47 16.71 1.34
N ARG A 217 -13.76 16.54 1.04
CA ARG A 217 -14.86 17.05 1.85
C ARG A 217 -15.21 16.03 2.91
N HIS A 218 -15.11 16.39 4.18
CA HIS A 218 -15.41 15.54 5.30
C HIS A 218 -16.81 15.79 5.83
N THR A 219 -17.65 14.76 5.89
CA THR A 219 -19.03 14.84 6.36
C THR A 219 -19.31 13.74 7.37
N ALA A 220 -19.96 14.08 8.46
CA ALA A 220 -20.41 13.13 9.48
C ALA A 220 -21.95 13.08 9.54
N TYR A 221 -22.47 11.88 9.68
CA TYR A 221 -23.90 11.63 9.88
C TYR A 221 -24.11 10.98 11.25
N PRO A 222 -24.65 11.72 12.23
CA PRO A 222 -25.15 11.11 13.46
C PRO A 222 -26.26 10.12 13.13
N VAL A 223 -26.11 8.87 13.54
CA VAL A 223 -27.06 7.82 13.20
C VAL A 223 -27.00 6.66 14.19
N ALA A 224 -28.15 6.14 14.59
CA ALA A 224 -28.23 4.92 15.38
C ALA A 224 -27.70 3.72 14.58
N ARG A 225 -27.21 2.70 15.28
CA ARG A 225 -26.58 1.53 14.68
C ARG A 225 -27.45 0.85 13.63
N GLU A 226 -28.75 0.75 13.89
CA GLU A 226 -29.76 0.13 13.01
C GLU A 226 -30.01 0.97 11.76
N GLY A 227 -29.81 2.27 11.84
CA GLY A 227 -29.98 3.24 10.76
C GLY A 227 -28.82 3.30 9.76
N LYS A 228 -27.65 2.71 10.08
CA LYS A 228 -26.45 2.83 9.23
C LYS A 228 -26.66 2.24 7.82
N VAL A 229 -27.30 1.06 7.70
CA VAL A 229 -27.55 0.41 6.40
C VAL A 229 -28.59 1.17 5.57
N PRO A 230 -29.77 1.53 6.10
CA PRO A 230 -30.72 2.39 5.39
C PRO A 230 -30.10 3.71 4.91
N LEU A 231 -29.30 4.36 5.76
CA LEU A 231 -28.60 5.60 5.41
C LEU A 231 -27.63 5.41 4.24
N LEU A 232 -26.84 4.33 4.25
CA LEU A 232 -25.91 4.06 3.16
C LEU A 232 -26.65 3.78 1.85
N LEU A 233 -27.74 3.01 1.88
CA LEU A 233 -28.57 2.74 0.70
C LEU A 233 -29.17 4.03 0.13
N ASP A 234 -29.58 4.96 1.00
CA ASP A 234 -30.11 6.27 0.60
C ASP A 234 -29.03 7.15 -0.05
N LEU A 235 -27.85 7.22 0.56
CA LEU A 235 -26.69 7.91 -0.05
C LEU A 235 -26.33 7.34 -1.41
N LEU A 236 -26.39 6.02 -1.58
CA LEU A 236 -26.09 5.35 -2.84
C LEU A 236 -27.15 5.58 -3.93
N ARG A 237 -28.30 6.14 -3.62
CA ARG A 237 -29.29 6.57 -4.65
C ARG A 237 -28.87 7.83 -5.39
N ARG A 238 -27.98 8.62 -4.80
CA ARG A 238 -27.51 9.86 -5.38
C ARG A 238 -26.55 9.56 -6.55
N PRO A 239 -26.70 10.24 -7.71
CA PRO A 239 -25.88 9.95 -8.90
C PRO A 239 -24.39 10.20 -8.68
N GLU A 240 -24.02 11.20 -7.87
CA GLU A 240 -22.64 11.54 -7.54
C GLU A 240 -21.93 10.47 -6.70
N VAL A 241 -22.67 9.58 -6.01
CA VAL A 241 -22.13 8.51 -5.17
C VAL A 241 -21.99 7.23 -6.00
N HIS A 242 -20.92 7.06 -6.74
CA HIS A 242 -20.81 5.98 -7.73
C HIS A 242 -19.68 4.97 -7.52
N ASN A 243 -18.57 5.35 -6.95
CA ASN A 243 -17.38 4.49 -6.75
C ASN A 243 -16.96 4.57 -5.28
N VAL A 244 -17.48 3.65 -4.47
CA VAL A 244 -17.48 3.75 -3.01
C VAL A 244 -16.64 2.65 -2.38
N LEU A 245 -15.70 3.04 -1.50
CA LEU A 245 -15.03 2.12 -0.58
C LEU A 245 -15.63 2.31 0.82
N ALA A 246 -16.33 1.29 1.32
CA ALA A 246 -16.95 1.30 2.63
C ALA A 246 -16.13 0.50 3.65
N PHE A 247 -15.74 1.14 4.76
CA PHE A 247 -14.93 0.55 5.81
C PHE A 247 -15.79 0.01 6.96
N THR A 248 -15.53 -1.24 7.36
CA THR A 248 -16.13 -1.88 8.53
C THR A 248 -15.04 -2.37 9.49
N ARG A 249 -15.35 -2.36 10.78
CA ARG A 249 -14.42 -2.76 11.86
C ARG A 249 -14.07 -4.26 11.81
N THR A 250 -14.99 -5.13 11.40
CA THR A 250 -14.79 -6.58 11.43
C THR A 250 -15.18 -7.27 10.12
N LYS A 251 -14.56 -8.42 9.85
CA LYS A 251 -14.88 -9.29 8.72
C LYS A 251 -16.36 -9.69 8.66
N HIS A 252 -16.97 -9.99 9.80
CA HIS A 252 -18.38 -10.36 9.89
C HIS A 252 -19.31 -9.19 9.55
N ARG A 253 -18.92 -7.97 9.93
CA ARG A 253 -19.67 -6.76 9.53
C ARG A 253 -19.51 -6.49 8.04
N ALA A 254 -18.33 -6.74 7.48
CA ALA A 254 -18.11 -6.63 6.03
C ALA A 254 -19.01 -7.58 5.24
N ASP A 255 -19.11 -8.84 5.68
CA ASP A 255 -20.01 -9.82 5.06
C ASP A 255 -21.47 -9.39 5.13
N ARG A 256 -21.94 -8.96 6.31
CA ARG A 256 -23.32 -8.51 6.52
C ARG A 256 -23.64 -7.28 5.69
N LEU A 257 -22.75 -6.29 5.66
CA LEU A 257 -22.97 -5.06 4.89
C LEU A 257 -23.01 -5.34 3.39
N ALA A 258 -22.06 -6.08 2.83
CA ALA A 258 -22.07 -6.44 1.41
C ALA A 258 -23.33 -7.20 1.02
N THR A 259 -23.79 -8.14 1.86
CA THR A 259 -25.04 -8.87 1.66
C THR A 259 -26.26 -7.95 1.70
N ALA A 260 -26.32 -7.02 2.64
CA ALA A 260 -27.43 -6.06 2.77
C ALA A 260 -27.49 -5.12 1.56
N LEU A 261 -26.34 -4.63 1.09
CA LEU A 261 -26.24 -3.78 -0.11
C LEU A 261 -26.71 -4.53 -1.37
N THR A 262 -26.27 -5.79 -1.53
CA THR A 262 -26.67 -6.61 -2.69
C THR A 262 -28.18 -6.90 -2.67
N ARG A 263 -28.76 -7.18 -1.49
CA ARG A 263 -30.22 -7.31 -1.33
C ARG A 263 -30.96 -6.01 -1.64
N GLY A 264 -30.33 -4.87 -1.36
CA GLY A 264 -30.86 -3.54 -1.71
C GLY A 264 -30.64 -3.14 -3.20
N GLY A 265 -30.23 -4.08 -4.05
CA GLY A 265 -30.02 -3.84 -5.49
C GLY A 265 -28.71 -3.16 -5.87
N VAL A 266 -27.76 -3.01 -4.92
CA VAL A 266 -26.47 -2.39 -5.18
C VAL A 266 -25.43 -3.45 -5.55
N ALA A 267 -24.71 -3.26 -6.66
CA ALA A 267 -23.57 -4.09 -7.04
C ALA A 267 -22.43 -3.90 -6.04
N ALA A 268 -22.29 -4.81 -5.07
CA ALA A 268 -21.31 -4.75 -3.99
C ALA A 268 -20.61 -6.09 -3.77
N ASP A 269 -19.34 -6.04 -3.39
CA ASP A 269 -18.58 -7.19 -2.89
C ASP A 269 -17.69 -6.72 -1.72
N ARG A 270 -16.92 -7.63 -1.11
CA ARG A 270 -16.15 -7.39 0.10
C ARG A 270 -14.76 -7.98 0.05
N ILE A 271 -13.85 -7.34 0.79
CA ILE A 271 -12.47 -7.80 0.99
C ILE A 271 -12.15 -7.82 2.48
N HIS A 272 -11.80 -8.99 3.02
CA HIS A 272 -11.39 -9.18 4.41
C HIS A 272 -10.58 -10.47 4.57
N GLY A 273 -9.99 -10.69 5.76
CA GLY A 273 -9.05 -11.79 6.00
C GLY A 273 -9.58 -13.20 5.76
N ASN A 274 -10.90 -13.45 5.86
CA ASN A 274 -11.51 -14.76 5.62
C ASN A 274 -11.84 -15.01 4.13
N ARG A 275 -11.58 -14.05 3.22
CA ARG A 275 -11.74 -14.27 1.78
C ARG A 275 -10.46 -14.86 1.20
N SER A 276 -10.60 -15.86 0.33
CA SER A 276 -9.45 -16.40 -0.39
C SER A 276 -8.78 -15.34 -1.27
N GLN A 277 -7.49 -15.52 -1.58
CA GLN A 277 -6.80 -14.55 -2.43
C GLN A 277 -7.46 -14.40 -3.81
N ALA A 278 -7.93 -15.50 -4.39
CA ALA A 278 -8.66 -15.46 -5.66
C ALA A 278 -9.95 -14.62 -5.57
N GLN A 279 -10.71 -14.76 -4.49
CA GLN A 279 -11.91 -13.95 -4.25
C GLN A 279 -11.58 -12.46 -4.07
N ARG A 280 -10.51 -12.14 -3.33
CA ARG A 280 -10.05 -10.76 -3.11
C ARG A 280 -9.61 -10.12 -4.43
N THR A 281 -8.80 -10.82 -5.22
CA THR A 281 -8.35 -10.36 -6.54
C THR A 281 -9.53 -10.15 -7.49
N LYS A 282 -10.51 -11.07 -7.51
CA LYS A 282 -11.73 -10.95 -8.32
C LYS A 282 -12.56 -9.73 -7.94
N ALA A 283 -12.81 -9.53 -6.63
CA ALA A 283 -13.57 -8.39 -6.12
C ALA A 283 -12.88 -7.06 -6.47
N LEU A 284 -11.56 -6.97 -6.26
CA LEU A 284 -10.78 -5.78 -6.58
C LEU A 284 -10.78 -5.48 -8.09
N ALA A 285 -10.57 -6.49 -8.92
CA ALA A 285 -10.61 -6.34 -10.39
C ALA A 285 -12.00 -5.91 -10.88
N ALA A 286 -13.06 -6.46 -10.31
CA ALA A 286 -14.43 -6.08 -10.64
C ALA A 286 -14.73 -4.62 -10.23
N PHE A 287 -14.23 -4.19 -9.07
CA PHE A 287 -14.38 -2.82 -8.59
C PHE A 287 -13.58 -1.82 -9.44
N LYS A 288 -12.32 -2.10 -9.75
CA LYS A 288 -11.49 -1.27 -10.66
C LYS A 288 -12.10 -1.14 -12.05
N ALA A 289 -12.77 -2.19 -12.53
CA ALA A 289 -13.45 -2.19 -13.83
C ALA A 289 -14.85 -1.55 -13.80
N GLY A 290 -15.28 -0.93 -12.67
CA GLY A 290 -16.59 -0.31 -12.52
C GLY A 290 -17.78 -1.28 -12.48
N ARG A 291 -17.55 -2.60 -12.42
CA ARG A 291 -18.61 -3.62 -12.31
C ARG A 291 -19.21 -3.72 -10.91
N LEU A 292 -18.51 -3.22 -9.91
CA LEU A 292 -19.02 -3.05 -8.55
C LEU A 292 -19.08 -1.57 -8.25
N ARG A 293 -20.19 -1.15 -7.67
CA ARG A 293 -20.39 0.22 -7.21
C ARG A 293 -19.81 0.43 -5.81
N VAL A 294 -19.85 -0.60 -4.96
CA VAL A 294 -19.35 -0.56 -3.59
C VAL A 294 -18.41 -1.73 -3.34
N LEU A 295 -17.22 -1.40 -2.82
CA LEU A 295 -16.32 -2.38 -2.24
C LEU A 295 -16.33 -2.22 -0.71
N VAL A 296 -16.73 -3.25 0.02
CA VAL A 296 -16.71 -3.25 1.49
C VAL A 296 -15.38 -3.86 1.96
N ALA A 297 -14.68 -3.18 2.87
CA ALA A 297 -13.38 -3.64 3.34
C ALA A 297 -13.19 -3.47 4.84
N THR A 298 -12.34 -4.31 5.43
CA THR A 298 -11.74 -4.04 6.75
C THR A 298 -10.42 -3.29 6.55
N ASP A 299 -9.97 -2.51 7.55
CA ASP A 299 -8.71 -1.77 7.47
C ASP A 299 -7.53 -2.63 7.02
N ILE A 300 -7.35 -3.78 7.66
CA ILE A 300 -6.25 -4.71 7.33
C ILE A 300 -6.33 -5.14 5.87
N ALA A 301 -7.50 -5.40 5.34
CA ALA A 301 -7.66 -5.89 3.98
C ALA A 301 -7.66 -4.77 2.93
N ALA A 302 -8.06 -3.56 3.30
CA ALA A 302 -8.00 -2.37 2.46
C ALA A 302 -6.59 -1.78 2.36
N ARG A 303 -5.73 -2.12 3.32
CA ARG A 303 -4.33 -1.73 3.31
C ARG A 303 -3.62 -2.40 2.13
N GLY A 304 -2.85 -1.62 1.36
CA GLY A 304 -2.15 -2.11 0.17
C GLY A 304 -3.02 -2.30 -1.07
N ILE A 305 -4.33 -2.00 -1.01
CA ILE A 305 -5.15 -1.96 -2.22
C ILE A 305 -4.87 -0.65 -2.96
N ASP A 306 -4.40 -0.76 -4.21
CA ASP A 306 -4.32 0.38 -5.11
C ASP A 306 -5.71 0.67 -5.71
N VAL A 307 -6.50 1.38 -4.93
CA VAL A 307 -7.77 1.95 -5.36
C VAL A 307 -7.73 3.43 -4.99
N THR A 308 -7.78 4.27 -5.99
CA THR A 308 -7.63 5.71 -5.88
C THR A 308 -8.62 6.42 -6.80
N GLY A 309 -8.84 7.71 -6.59
CA GLY A 309 -9.81 8.45 -7.38
C GLY A 309 -11.26 8.03 -7.09
N LEU A 310 -11.51 7.55 -5.87
CA LEU A 310 -12.86 7.18 -5.44
C LEU A 310 -13.73 8.44 -5.33
N SER A 311 -14.99 8.33 -5.73
CA SER A 311 -15.96 9.40 -5.46
C SER A 311 -16.19 9.55 -3.96
N HIS A 312 -16.30 8.42 -3.24
CA HIS A 312 -16.60 8.41 -1.82
C HIS A 312 -15.80 7.35 -1.05
N VAL A 313 -15.32 7.74 0.11
CA VAL A 313 -14.92 6.82 1.18
C VAL A 313 -15.97 6.89 2.28
N VAL A 314 -16.51 5.75 2.67
CA VAL A 314 -17.51 5.67 3.75
C VAL A 314 -16.93 4.94 4.94
N ASN A 315 -16.73 5.63 6.06
CA ASN A 315 -16.47 5.03 7.35
C ASN A 315 -17.81 4.55 7.92
N PHE A 316 -18.25 3.37 7.49
CA PHE A 316 -19.48 2.73 8.00
C PHE A 316 -19.34 2.38 9.48
N ASP A 317 -18.15 1.97 9.89
CA ASP A 317 -17.73 1.87 11.28
C ASP A 317 -16.57 2.84 11.55
N MET A 318 -16.59 3.44 12.73
CA MET A 318 -15.54 4.32 13.22
C MET A 318 -14.18 3.59 13.16
N PRO A 319 -13.11 4.23 12.67
CA PRO A 319 -11.77 3.67 12.75
C PRO A 319 -11.26 3.67 14.19
N ASP A 320 -10.43 2.68 14.53
CA ASP A 320 -9.90 2.51 15.89
C ASP A 320 -8.85 3.58 16.28
N ALA A 321 -8.30 4.32 15.29
CA ALA A 321 -7.32 5.38 15.51
C ALA A 321 -7.45 6.50 14.47
N PRO A 322 -7.09 7.74 14.83
CA PRO A 322 -7.12 8.88 13.90
C PRO A 322 -6.26 8.70 12.65
N GLU A 323 -5.11 8.02 12.77
CA GLU A 323 -4.24 7.70 11.65
C GLU A 323 -4.94 6.80 10.62
N SER A 324 -5.73 5.83 11.10
CA SER A 324 -6.55 4.97 10.25
C SER A 324 -7.58 5.78 9.46
N TYR A 325 -8.19 6.80 10.07
CA TYR A 325 -9.09 7.72 9.39
C TYR A 325 -8.40 8.42 8.21
N ILE A 326 -7.21 8.96 8.44
CA ILE A 326 -6.41 9.66 7.41
C ILE A 326 -6.05 8.68 6.27
N HIS A 327 -5.65 7.46 6.60
CA HIS A 327 -5.33 6.43 5.61
C HIS A 327 -6.54 5.96 4.80
N ARG A 328 -7.74 5.89 5.41
CA ARG A 328 -8.98 5.58 4.71
C ARG A 328 -9.37 6.70 3.77
N THR A 329 -9.41 7.94 4.27
CA THR A 329 -9.83 9.11 3.49
C THR A 329 -8.85 9.47 2.37
N GLY A 330 -7.57 9.15 2.52
CA GLY A 330 -6.58 9.29 1.46
C GLY A 330 -6.77 8.36 0.23
N ARG A 331 -7.86 7.58 0.16
CA ARG A 331 -8.27 6.81 -1.02
C ARG A 331 -9.17 7.60 -1.97
N THR A 332 -9.74 8.70 -1.51
CA THR A 332 -10.46 9.67 -2.34
C THR A 332 -9.59 10.92 -2.56
N ALA A 333 -9.98 11.80 -3.46
CA ALA A 333 -9.28 13.02 -3.86
C ALA A 333 -7.78 12.82 -4.17
N ARG A 334 -7.44 12.70 -5.44
CA ARG A 334 -6.04 12.75 -5.90
C ARG A 334 -5.92 13.72 -7.08
N ALA A 335 -4.74 14.36 -7.14
CA ALA A 335 -4.38 15.37 -8.13
C ALA A 335 -5.31 16.59 -8.08
N GLU A 336 -6.30 16.73 -8.91
CA GLU A 336 -7.21 17.87 -8.95
C GLU A 336 -8.69 17.47 -8.72
N ALA A 337 -8.97 16.19 -8.45
CA ALA A 337 -10.32 15.71 -8.25
C ALA A 337 -10.77 15.83 -6.78
N ALA A 338 -11.90 16.49 -6.54
CA ALA A 338 -12.57 16.50 -5.24
C ALA A 338 -13.12 15.12 -4.89
N GLY A 339 -13.09 14.75 -3.60
CA GLY A 339 -13.63 13.50 -3.12
C GLY A 339 -14.33 13.66 -1.77
N ASP A 340 -15.22 12.74 -1.46
CA ASP A 340 -16.03 12.79 -0.24
C ASP A 340 -15.65 11.69 0.74
N ALA A 341 -15.41 12.10 2.00
CA ALA A 341 -15.24 11.19 3.13
C ALA A 341 -16.47 11.30 4.04
N VAL A 342 -17.28 10.27 4.06
CA VAL A 342 -18.51 10.19 4.85
C VAL A 342 -18.28 9.30 6.07
N THR A 343 -18.65 9.76 7.26
CA THR A 343 -18.49 9.02 8.51
C THR A 343 -19.81 8.86 9.22
N PHE A 344 -20.20 7.63 9.56
CA PHE A 344 -21.38 7.35 10.36
C PHE A 344 -20.99 7.27 11.83
N VAL A 345 -21.59 8.13 12.62
CA VAL A 345 -21.27 8.30 14.05
C VAL A 345 -22.46 7.86 14.89
N THR A 346 -22.29 6.81 15.69
CA THR A 346 -23.30 6.46 16.69
C THR A 346 -23.10 7.28 17.97
N PRO A 347 -24.11 7.40 18.85
CA PRO A 347 -23.94 8.12 20.10
C PRO A 347 -22.77 7.62 20.95
N GLU A 348 -22.50 6.31 20.93
CA GLU A 348 -21.41 5.68 21.68
C GLU A 348 -20.03 6.01 21.07
N GLU A 349 -19.96 6.33 19.77
CA GLU A 349 -18.73 6.62 19.04
C GLU A 349 -18.34 8.12 19.08
N GLU A 350 -19.08 8.95 19.78
CA GLU A 350 -18.89 10.42 19.79
C GLU A 350 -17.52 10.86 20.32
N MET A 351 -17.01 10.20 21.37
CA MET A 351 -15.68 10.52 21.92
C MET A 351 -14.54 10.17 20.95
N GLU A 352 -14.65 9.03 20.28
CA GLU A 352 -13.71 8.60 19.26
C GLU A 352 -13.75 9.57 18.07
N PHE A 353 -14.93 9.99 17.65
CA PHE A 353 -15.10 10.95 16.57
C PHE A 353 -14.45 12.31 16.87
N ARG A 354 -14.60 12.83 18.08
CA ARG A 354 -13.91 14.06 18.51
C ARG A 354 -12.38 13.95 18.49
N SER A 355 -11.82 12.76 18.72
CA SER A 355 -10.39 12.52 18.61
C SER A 355 -9.92 12.61 17.14
N ILE A 356 -10.74 12.13 16.22
CA ILE A 356 -10.52 12.24 14.77
C ILE A 356 -10.58 13.70 14.32
N GLU A 357 -11.60 14.48 14.74
CA GLU A 357 -11.72 15.90 14.42
C GLU A 357 -10.46 16.67 14.82
N ARG A 358 -9.93 16.41 16.02
CA ARG A 358 -8.69 17.02 16.51
C ARG A 358 -7.47 16.64 15.65
N ALA A 359 -7.37 15.40 15.21
CA ALA A 359 -6.26 14.93 14.38
C ALA A 359 -6.32 15.47 12.95
N VAL A 360 -7.52 15.60 12.40
CA VAL A 360 -7.77 16.18 11.06
C VAL A 360 -7.53 17.69 11.05
N ARG A 361 -7.51 18.33 12.23
CA ARG A 361 -7.35 19.80 12.42
C ARG A 361 -8.36 20.63 11.60
N ARG A 362 -9.53 20.07 11.31
CA ARG A 362 -10.63 20.73 10.61
C ARG A 362 -11.95 20.24 11.20
N PRO A 363 -12.94 21.12 11.38
CA PRO A 363 -14.28 20.70 11.75
C PRO A 363 -14.86 19.83 10.63
N ILE A 364 -15.42 18.69 10.99
CA ILE A 364 -16.12 17.81 10.08
C ILE A 364 -17.59 18.23 10.05
N HIS A 365 -18.11 18.51 8.87
CA HIS A 365 -19.49 18.98 8.72
C HIS A 365 -20.47 17.90 9.15
N ARG A 366 -21.33 18.19 10.13
CA ARG A 366 -22.37 17.28 10.61
C ARG A 366 -23.68 17.55 9.89
N ILE A 367 -24.26 16.51 9.32
CA ILE A 367 -25.58 16.58 8.68
C ILE A 367 -26.58 15.87 9.58
N GLU A 368 -27.42 16.64 10.26
CA GLU A 368 -28.55 16.12 11.00
C GLU A 368 -29.66 15.74 10.01
N ARG A 369 -30.16 14.53 10.12
CA ARG A 369 -31.40 14.13 9.41
C ARG A 369 -32.58 14.70 10.17
N ARG A 370 -33.33 15.55 9.50
CA ARG A 370 -34.70 15.89 9.91
C ARG A 370 -35.62 14.69 9.70
#